data_d18f908e9e823b0bfef3a17bf9c44d74
#
_entry.id   d18f908e9e823b0bfef3a17bf9c44d74
#
_cell.length_a   1.000
_cell.length_b   1.000
_cell.length_c   1.000
_cell.angle_alpha   90.00
_cell.angle_beta   90.00
_cell.angle_gamma   90.00
#
_symmetry.space_group_name_H-M   'P 1'
#
loop_
_entity.id
_entity.type
_entity.pdbx_description
1 polymer ?
#
loop_
_entity_poly.entity_id
_entity_poly.type
_entity_poly.pdbx_seq_one_letter_code
_entity_poly.pdbx_strand_id
1 'polypeptide(L)'
;MRDVSTPLDMTTKPVVACYCATFLKPEMLHIYRQITALQRVSPVVIAQKRENADCFPFDKIDIVPKPALHFLRRFWFRQLRDKPWQISSGELRTLTNVLEKRNAQLLHIYFGQIGVHLLPLIRGWRHPSIVSFHGADVMVDMHKPAYREVTRQMLDAVKLVVVRSESLRRAVVDLGCDQNKIEVQRTGIPLQEFPFRERVFPQNGEWRLVQAGRLIEKKGLPMTLRAFASFLERYSNATLTIAGEGPLLGELQKLACELRIENRVSFPGFISQERLREIYYSSHIFLHPSETGSDGNQEGIPNSMLEAMATGLPVFATQHGGIPEAIENGISGVLVAEHNDKELTRALLDAVQDPDFLSGMARKGAEAVRKNFNLAAQARRLEDVYLRMIGRGD
;
A
#
# COMPACT_ATOMS: atom_id res chain seq x y z
N MET A 1 -20.69 -48.34 -1.11
CA MET A 1 -20.45 -47.30 -2.13
C MET A 1 -21.68 -46.41 -2.17
N ARG A 2 -21.63 -45.27 -1.54
CA ARG A 2 -22.57 -44.16 -1.74
C ARG A 2 -21.74 -42.94 -2.04
N ASP A 3 -21.74 -42.59 -3.31
CA ASP A 3 -21.19 -41.36 -3.83
C ASP A 3 -22.15 -40.24 -3.39
N VAL A 4 -21.73 -39.42 -2.44
CA VAL A 4 -22.46 -38.21 -2.01
C VAL A 4 -21.65 -37.00 -2.48
N SER A 5 -21.64 -36.83 -3.79
CA SER A 5 -21.37 -35.53 -4.37
C SER A 5 -22.65 -34.69 -4.24
N THR A 6 -22.81 -34.04 -3.10
CA THR A 6 -23.82 -32.96 -2.96
C THR A 6 -23.48 -31.86 -3.95
N PRO A 7 -24.40 -31.47 -4.86
CA PRO A 7 -24.15 -30.32 -5.72
C PRO A 7 -23.92 -29.09 -4.85
N LEU A 8 -22.77 -28.43 -5.02
CA LEU A 8 -22.51 -27.14 -4.41
C LEU A 8 -23.60 -26.16 -4.87
N ASP A 9 -24.38 -25.67 -3.93
CA ASP A 9 -25.38 -24.65 -4.16
C ASP A 9 -24.73 -23.40 -4.79
N MET A 10 -24.90 -23.23 -6.10
CA MET A 10 -24.30 -22.13 -6.89
C MET A 10 -24.93 -20.76 -6.57
N THR A 11 -25.91 -20.70 -5.67
CA THR A 11 -26.63 -19.46 -5.34
C THR A 11 -25.97 -18.65 -4.24
N THR A 12 -25.09 -19.26 -3.41
CA THR A 12 -24.42 -18.56 -2.32
C THR A 12 -22.98 -18.15 -2.69
N LYS A 13 -22.66 -16.86 -2.47
CA LYS A 13 -21.30 -16.34 -2.67
C LYS A 13 -20.32 -17.06 -1.73
N PRO A 14 -19.17 -17.55 -2.25
CA PRO A 14 -18.16 -18.16 -1.40
C PRO A 14 -17.61 -17.19 -0.36
N VAL A 15 -17.37 -17.70 0.85
CA VAL A 15 -16.87 -16.90 1.96
C VAL A 15 -15.35 -16.88 1.94
N VAL A 16 -14.79 -15.67 1.92
CA VAL A 16 -13.34 -15.43 2.00
C VAL A 16 -13.03 -14.75 3.34
N ALA A 17 -12.24 -15.43 4.18
CA ALA A 17 -11.77 -14.87 5.43
C ALA A 17 -10.54 -13.98 5.18
N CYS A 18 -10.64 -12.70 5.51
CA CYS A 18 -9.59 -11.69 5.40
C CYS A 18 -8.96 -11.46 6.78
N TYR A 19 -7.75 -11.97 7.00
CA TYR A 19 -7.08 -11.82 8.29
C TYR A 19 -6.20 -10.57 8.31
N CYS A 20 -6.53 -9.62 9.20
CA CYS A 20 -5.75 -8.42 9.50
C CYS A 20 -5.45 -8.38 11.01
N ALA A 21 -4.19 -8.33 11.45
CA ALA A 21 -3.87 -8.28 12.89
C ALA A 21 -4.55 -7.09 13.60
N THR A 22 -4.59 -5.94 12.95
CA THR A 22 -5.39 -4.78 13.36
C THR A 22 -6.31 -4.38 12.20
N PHE A 23 -7.60 -4.27 12.44
CA PHE A 23 -8.56 -3.77 11.46
C PHE A 23 -9.13 -2.43 11.95
N LEU A 24 -8.82 -1.27 11.38
CA LEU A 24 -7.70 -0.89 10.52
C LEU A 24 -7.02 0.34 11.10
N LYS A 25 -5.77 0.52 10.74
CA LYS A 25 -5.09 1.81 10.91
C LYS A 25 -5.34 2.72 9.71
N PRO A 26 -5.26 4.06 9.85
CA PRO A 26 -5.53 4.99 8.75
C PRO A 26 -4.70 4.74 7.49
N GLU A 27 -3.43 4.35 7.62
CA GLU A 27 -2.54 4.02 6.52
C GLU A 27 -2.92 2.74 5.76
N MET A 28 -3.85 1.96 6.29
CA MET A 28 -4.33 0.70 5.69
C MET A 28 -5.63 0.88 4.89
N LEU A 29 -6.03 2.12 4.56
CA LEU A 29 -7.23 2.43 3.76
C LEU A 29 -7.33 1.60 2.47
N HIS A 30 -6.21 1.29 1.83
CA HIS A 30 -6.19 0.47 0.63
C HIS A 30 -6.68 -0.98 0.85
N ILE A 31 -6.47 -1.54 2.06
CA ILE A 31 -7.00 -2.87 2.43
C ILE A 31 -8.51 -2.78 2.61
N TYR A 32 -9.00 -1.73 3.27
CA TYR A 32 -10.42 -1.48 3.42
C TYR A 32 -11.11 -1.39 2.05
N ARG A 33 -10.60 -0.54 1.17
CA ARG A 33 -11.12 -0.39 -0.20
C ARG A 33 -11.12 -1.71 -0.96
N GLN A 34 -10.06 -2.52 -0.83
CA GLN A 34 -9.97 -3.82 -1.48
C GLN A 34 -11.04 -4.79 -0.97
N ILE A 35 -11.23 -4.90 0.36
CA ILE A 35 -12.19 -5.82 0.97
C ILE A 35 -13.64 -5.40 0.64
N THR A 36 -13.94 -4.11 0.75
CA THR A 36 -15.31 -3.59 0.54
C THR A 36 -15.73 -3.52 -0.94
N ALA A 37 -14.77 -3.54 -1.86
CA ALA A 37 -15.04 -3.58 -3.30
C ALA A 37 -15.39 -4.97 -3.84
N LEU A 38 -15.23 -6.04 -3.06
CA LEU A 38 -15.54 -7.41 -3.47
C LEU A 38 -17.04 -7.60 -3.61
N GLN A 39 -17.50 -8.17 -4.72
CA GLN A 39 -18.92 -8.35 -5.04
C GLN A 39 -19.32 -9.80 -5.32
N ARG A 40 -18.41 -10.62 -5.85
CA ARG A 40 -18.67 -12.01 -6.24
C ARG A 40 -18.39 -13.02 -5.12
N VAL A 41 -17.69 -12.57 -4.08
CA VAL A 41 -17.43 -13.32 -2.86
C VAL A 41 -18.01 -12.59 -1.65
N SER A 42 -18.15 -13.29 -0.51
CA SER A 42 -18.58 -12.72 0.77
C SER A 42 -17.38 -12.56 1.69
N PRO A 43 -16.74 -11.38 1.79
CA PRO A 43 -15.63 -11.21 2.70
C PRO A 43 -16.10 -11.20 4.16
N VAL A 44 -15.34 -11.86 5.03
CA VAL A 44 -15.43 -11.76 6.49
C VAL A 44 -14.06 -11.38 7.03
N VAL A 45 -13.99 -10.44 7.95
CA VAL A 45 -12.73 -10.01 8.54
C VAL A 45 -12.49 -10.76 9.84
N ILE A 46 -11.26 -11.26 10.04
CA ILE A 46 -10.79 -11.78 11.32
C ILE A 46 -9.65 -10.89 11.78
N ALA A 47 -9.74 -10.33 12.98
CA ALA A 47 -8.73 -9.43 13.51
C ALA A 47 -8.46 -9.67 15.00
N GLN A 48 -7.27 -9.30 15.49
CA GLN A 48 -6.96 -9.34 16.92
C GLN A 48 -7.52 -8.12 17.64
N LYS A 49 -7.64 -6.98 16.96
CA LYS A 49 -8.30 -5.76 17.45
C LYS A 49 -8.87 -4.94 16.29
N ARG A 50 -9.87 -4.13 16.61
CA ARG A 50 -10.48 -3.15 15.70
C ARG A 50 -10.10 -1.76 16.17
N GLU A 51 -9.68 -0.91 15.23
CA GLU A 51 -9.39 0.51 15.45
C GLU A 51 -10.15 1.33 14.40
N ASN A 52 -10.40 2.62 14.69
CA ASN A 52 -11.02 3.58 13.77
C ASN A 52 -12.32 3.04 13.12
N ALA A 53 -13.20 2.44 13.92
CA ALA A 53 -14.42 1.80 13.43
C ALA A 53 -15.34 2.76 12.64
N ASP A 54 -15.37 4.03 13.05
CA ASP A 54 -16.17 5.08 12.41
C ASP A 54 -15.62 5.44 11.02
N CYS A 55 -14.29 5.38 10.84
CA CYS A 55 -13.63 5.61 9.55
C CYS A 55 -13.69 4.39 8.63
N PHE A 56 -13.78 3.18 9.20
CA PHE A 56 -13.77 1.89 8.50
C PHE A 56 -14.96 1.03 8.90
N PRO A 57 -16.21 1.44 8.59
CA PRO A 57 -17.40 0.66 8.93
C PRO A 57 -17.40 -0.69 8.19
N PHE A 58 -17.53 -1.77 8.96
CA PHE A 58 -17.61 -3.13 8.43
C PHE A 58 -18.31 -4.05 9.44
N ASP A 59 -19.36 -4.77 9.01
CA ASP A 59 -20.22 -5.52 9.93
C ASP A 59 -19.77 -6.98 10.12
N LYS A 60 -19.21 -7.59 9.07
CA LYS A 60 -18.79 -9.01 9.10
C LYS A 60 -17.37 -9.15 9.65
N ILE A 61 -17.17 -8.83 10.93
CA ILE A 61 -15.88 -8.90 11.59
C ILE A 61 -15.94 -9.77 12.87
N ASP A 62 -14.98 -10.67 13.02
CA ASP A 62 -14.73 -11.44 14.24
C ASP A 62 -13.43 -10.96 14.89
N ILE A 63 -13.55 -10.52 16.16
CA ILE A 63 -12.39 -10.12 16.95
C ILE A 63 -11.92 -11.31 17.78
N VAL A 64 -10.71 -11.79 17.46
CA VAL A 64 -10.01 -12.86 18.19
C VAL A 64 -8.80 -12.25 18.89
N PRO A 65 -8.94 -11.79 20.16
CA PRO A 65 -7.88 -11.10 20.85
C PRO A 65 -6.71 -12.04 21.16
N LYS A 66 -5.53 -11.46 21.31
CA LYS A 66 -4.35 -12.20 21.77
C LYS A 66 -4.57 -12.76 23.17
N PRO A 67 -4.04 -13.97 23.47
CA PRO A 67 -4.05 -14.48 24.85
C PRO A 67 -3.37 -13.52 25.83
N ALA A 68 -3.85 -13.47 27.07
CA ALA A 68 -3.36 -12.53 28.11
C ALA A 68 -1.83 -12.58 28.30
N LEU A 69 -1.22 -13.75 28.26
CA LEU A 69 0.22 -13.96 28.45
C LEU A 69 1.03 -14.07 27.15
N HIS A 70 0.48 -13.61 26.02
CA HIS A 70 1.16 -13.70 24.71
C HIS A 70 2.53 -13.00 24.71
N PHE A 71 2.75 -11.97 25.55
CA PHE A 71 4.01 -11.22 25.62
C PHE A 71 5.16 -12.10 26.14
N LEU A 72 4.91 -13.00 27.13
CA LEU A 72 5.91 -13.94 27.62
C LEU A 72 6.35 -14.92 26.52
N ARG A 73 5.39 -15.45 25.78
CA ARG A 73 5.67 -16.34 24.66
C ARG A 73 6.43 -15.62 23.54
N ARG A 74 6.05 -14.38 23.22
CA ARG A 74 6.76 -13.55 22.24
C ARG A 74 8.19 -13.26 22.69
N PHE A 75 8.40 -12.91 23.97
CA PHE A 75 9.72 -12.70 24.55
C PHE A 75 10.58 -13.97 24.43
N TRP A 76 10.05 -15.13 24.83
CA TRP A 76 10.75 -16.41 24.76
C TRP A 76 11.18 -16.76 23.34
N PHE A 77 10.32 -16.60 22.35
CA PHE A 77 10.65 -16.86 20.94
C PHE A 77 11.72 -15.89 20.43
N ARG A 78 11.59 -14.59 20.68
CA ARG A 78 12.44 -13.55 20.10
C ARG A 78 13.80 -13.45 20.80
N GLN A 79 13.82 -13.50 22.14
CA GLN A 79 15.02 -13.25 22.92
C GLN A 79 15.81 -14.53 23.24
N LEU A 80 15.12 -15.63 23.54
CA LEU A 80 15.78 -16.88 23.96
C LEU A 80 16.00 -17.85 22.81
N ARG A 81 15.17 -17.83 21.76
CA ARG A 81 15.30 -18.74 20.61
C ARG A 81 15.71 -18.06 19.31
N ASP A 82 15.75 -16.75 19.27
CA ASP A 82 15.95 -15.94 18.06
C ASP A 82 15.12 -16.43 16.85
N LYS A 83 13.85 -16.75 17.09
CA LYS A 83 12.91 -17.26 16.09
C LYS A 83 11.68 -16.37 15.99
N PRO A 84 11.01 -16.30 14.83
CA PRO A 84 9.75 -15.61 14.72
C PRO A 84 8.71 -16.26 15.62
N TRP A 85 7.93 -15.44 16.30
CA TRP A 85 6.85 -15.89 17.15
C TRP A 85 5.66 -16.39 16.33
N GLN A 86 5.17 -17.59 16.66
CA GLN A 86 4.01 -18.21 16.03
C GLN A 86 2.87 -18.41 17.03
N ILE A 87 1.63 -18.56 16.51
CA ILE A 87 0.45 -18.84 17.33
C ILE A 87 0.60 -20.14 18.13
N SER A 88 -0.09 -20.21 19.26
CA SER A 88 -0.19 -21.41 20.09
C SER A 88 -1.26 -22.38 19.57
N SER A 89 -1.24 -23.62 20.05
CA SER A 89 -2.29 -24.61 19.74
C SER A 89 -3.68 -24.15 20.18
N GLY A 90 -3.78 -23.33 21.24
CA GLY A 90 -5.05 -22.72 21.67
C GLY A 90 -5.55 -21.67 20.68
N GLU A 91 -4.66 -20.77 20.23
CA GLU A 91 -4.99 -19.76 19.21
C GLU A 91 -5.34 -20.44 17.87
N LEU A 92 -4.60 -21.48 17.51
CA LEU A 92 -4.89 -22.29 16.30
C LEU A 92 -6.31 -22.82 16.35
N ARG A 93 -6.71 -23.50 17.43
CA ARG A 93 -8.08 -24.05 17.60
C ARG A 93 -9.14 -22.96 17.53
N THR A 94 -8.92 -21.83 18.21
CA THR A 94 -9.87 -20.71 18.18
C THR A 94 -10.06 -20.15 16.78
N LEU A 95 -8.95 -19.89 16.05
CA LEU A 95 -9.02 -19.37 14.68
C LEU A 95 -9.67 -20.38 13.73
N THR A 96 -9.35 -21.67 13.84
CA THR A 96 -9.99 -22.73 13.04
C THR A 96 -11.50 -22.77 13.28
N ASN A 97 -11.93 -22.73 14.53
CA ASN A 97 -13.37 -22.72 14.89
C ASN A 97 -14.10 -21.48 14.30
N VAL A 98 -13.45 -20.31 14.32
CA VAL A 98 -14.03 -19.09 13.70
C VAL A 98 -14.17 -19.25 12.18
N LEU A 99 -13.13 -19.77 11.51
CA LEU A 99 -13.15 -20.03 10.08
C LEU A 99 -14.25 -21.03 9.69
N GLU A 100 -14.40 -22.12 10.45
CA GLU A 100 -15.44 -23.13 10.24
C GLU A 100 -16.84 -22.57 10.51
N LYS A 101 -17.04 -21.84 11.60
CA LYS A 101 -18.31 -21.17 11.92
C LYS A 101 -18.77 -20.22 10.82
N ARG A 102 -17.83 -19.56 10.15
CA ARG A 102 -18.09 -18.64 9.03
C ARG A 102 -18.20 -19.39 7.69
N ASN A 103 -18.01 -20.69 7.65
CA ASN A 103 -17.93 -21.49 6.43
C ASN A 103 -16.92 -20.91 5.42
N ALA A 104 -15.78 -20.45 5.92
CA ALA A 104 -14.74 -19.87 5.08
C ALA A 104 -14.15 -20.92 4.14
N GLN A 105 -14.04 -20.59 2.86
CA GLN A 105 -13.51 -21.47 1.82
C GLN A 105 -12.11 -21.07 1.37
N LEU A 106 -11.66 -19.89 1.79
CA LEU A 106 -10.33 -19.34 1.54
C LEU A 106 -9.93 -18.42 2.67
N LEU A 107 -8.66 -18.45 3.05
CA LEU A 107 -8.06 -17.53 4.00
C LEU A 107 -7.06 -16.62 3.28
N HIS A 108 -7.33 -15.29 3.24
CA HIS A 108 -6.39 -14.29 2.77
C HIS A 108 -5.76 -13.56 3.96
N ILE A 109 -4.46 -13.71 4.14
CA ILE A 109 -3.68 -13.12 5.22
C ILE A 109 -2.96 -11.87 4.67
N TYR A 110 -3.22 -10.73 5.27
CA TYR A 110 -2.56 -9.48 4.91
C TYR A 110 -1.24 -9.33 5.68
N PHE A 111 -0.18 -9.04 4.93
CA PHE A 111 1.23 -8.91 5.35
C PHE A 111 1.97 -10.22 5.61
N GLY A 112 3.18 -10.32 5.03
CA GLY A 112 4.04 -11.50 5.09
C GLY A 112 4.42 -11.92 6.51
N GLN A 113 4.76 -10.96 7.40
CA GLN A 113 5.08 -11.26 8.79
C GLN A 113 3.88 -11.83 9.59
N ILE A 114 2.64 -11.52 9.18
CA ILE A 114 1.44 -12.14 9.76
C ILE A 114 1.29 -13.57 9.25
N GLY A 115 1.60 -13.82 7.98
CA GLY A 115 1.67 -15.18 7.43
C GLY A 115 2.66 -16.07 8.20
N VAL A 116 3.86 -15.55 8.51
CA VAL A 116 4.85 -16.23 9.36
C VAL A 116 4.29 -16.55 10.76
N HIS A 117 3.60 -15.58 11.37
CA HIS A 117 2.97 -15.77 12.67
C HIS A 117 1.86 -16.84 12.62
N LEU A 118 1.10 -16.90 11.55
CA LEU A 118 -0.02 -17.84 11.33
C LEU A 118 0.41 -19.14 10.62
N LEU A 119 1.70 -19.41 10.45
CA LEU A 119 2.18 -20.62 9.77
C LEU A 119 1.55 -21.93 10.30
N PRO A 120 1.35 -22.13 11.64
CA PRO A 120 0.64 -23.31 12.13
C PRO A 120 -0.81 -23.43 11.62
N LEU A 121 -1.50 -22.29 11.46
CA LEU A 121 -2.86 -22.27 10.89
C LEU A 121 -2.82 -22.60 9.40
N ILE A 122 -1.91 -21.97 8.63
CA ILE A 122 -1.75 -22.23 7.20
C ILE A 122 -1.53 -23.73 6.92
N ARG A 123 -0.72 -24.39 7.76
CA ARG A 123 -0.42 -25.83 7.61
C ARG A 123 -1.55 -26.75 8.06
N GLY A 124 -2.34 -26.34 9.04
CA GLY A 124 -3.36 -27.18 9.68
C GLY A 124 -4.77 -27.01 9.12
N TRP A 125 -5.01 -25.95 8.34
CA TRP A 125 -6.34 -25.68 7.80
C TRP A 125 -6.53 -26.33 6.43
N ARG A 126 -7.72 -26.93 6.21
CA ARG A 126 -8.01 -27.77 5.04
C ARG A 126 -8.24 -27.00 3.72
N HIS A 127 -8.55 -25.70 3.80
CA HIS A 127 -8.82 -24.87 2.64
C HIS A 127 -7.60 -24.04 2.24
N PRO A 128 -7.53 -23.51 1.01
CA PRO A 128 -6.39 -22.73 0.55
C PRO A 128 -6.17 -21.46 1.39
N SER A 129 -4.90 -21.13 1.61
CA SER A 129 -4.46 -19.89 2.21
C SER A 129 -3.64 -19.08 1.22
N ILE A 130 -3.86 -17.76 1.21
CA ILE A 130 -3.14 -16.76 0.42
C ILE A 130 -2.49 -15.78 1.39
N VAL A 131 -1.26 -15.37 1.09
CA VAL A 131 -0.59 -14.27 1.82
C VAL A 131 -0.31 -13.14 0.86
N SER A 132 -0.62 -11.90 1.26
CA SER A 132 -0.29 -10.71 0.47
C SER A 132 0.81 -9.87 1.11
N PHE A 133 1.77 -9.44 0.26
CA PHE A 133 2.84 -8.52 0.63
C PHE A 133 2.53 -7.11 0.11
N HIS A 134 2.80 -6.10 0.96
CA HIS A 134 2.37 -4.73 0.74
C HIS A 134 3.52 -3.70 0.64
N GLY A 135 4.76 -4.13 0.79
CA GLY A 135 5.95 -3.29 0.71
C GLY A 135 6.99 -3.68 1.77
N ALA A 136 7.18 -2.86 2.78
CA ALA A 136 8.16 -3.06 3.85
C ALA A 136 8.12 -4.43 4.55
N ASP A 137 6.97 -5.10 4.51
CA ASP A 137 6.76 -6.39 5.14
C ASP A 137 7.56 -7.54 4.50
N VAL A 138 8.11 -7.35 3.30
CA VAL A 138 9.05 -8.27 2.66
C VAL A 138 10.40 -8.32 3.39
N MET A 139 10.83 -7.18 3.97
CA MET A 139 12.17 -7.03 4.56
C MET A 139 12.21 -7.23 6.08
N VAL A 140 11.06 -7.44 6.74
CA VAL A 140 10.99 -7.54 8.20
C VAL A 140 11.82 -8.69 8.74
N ASP A 141 12.84 -8.38 9.54
CA ASP A 141 13.78 -9.32 10.19
C ASP A 141 14.53 -10.28 9.21
N MET A 142 14.60 -9.97 7.91
CA MET A 142 15.22 -10.84 6.90
C MET A 142 16.76 -10.95 7.03
N HIS A 143 17.40 -10.07 7.80
CA HIS A 143 18.80 -10.21 8.19
C HIS A 143 19.06 -11.41 9.14
N LYS A 144 18.01 -11.92 9.80
CA LYS A 144 18.09 -13.06 10.73
C LYS A 144 17.85 -14.38 10.01
N PRO A 145 18.80 -15.35 10.02
CA PRO A 145 18.65 -16.62 9.29
C PRO A 145 17.39 -17.41 9.67
N ALA A 146 17.03 -17.46 10.96
CA ALA A 146 15.86 -18.18 11.42
C ALA A 146 14.53 -17.54 10.93
N TYR A 147 14.48 -16.21 10.78
CA TYR A 147 13.31 -15.52 10.23
C TYR A 147 13.18 -15.80 8.73
N ARG A 148 14.30 -15.76 8.00
CA ARG A 148 14.31 -16.09 6.56
C ARG A 148 13.86 -17.53 6.32
N GLU A 149 14.32 -18.46 7.12
CA GLU A 149 13.92 -19.87 7.01
C GLU A 149 12.43 -20.08 7.27
N VAL A 150 11.86 -19.49 8.34
CA VAL A 150 10.43 -19.62 8.62
C VAL A 150 9.57 -18.87 7.59
N THR A 151 10.07 -17.77 7.04
CA THR A 151 9.41 -17.08 5.92
C THR A 151 9.35 -17.99 4.69
N ARG A 152 10.46 -18.67 4.35
CA ARG A 152 10.49 -19.63 3.24
C ARG A 152 9.49 -20.76 3.47
N GLN A 153 9.45 -21.34 4.68
CA GLN A 153 8.46 -22.37 5.04
C GLN A 153 7.01 -21.87 4.92
N MET A 154 6.75 -20.60 5.20
CA MET A 154 5.43 -19.98 5.02
C MET A 154 5.11 -19.84 3.52
N LEU A 155 6.07 -19.38 2.71
CA LEU A 155 5.94 -19.26 1.26
C LEU A 155 5.68 -20.62 0.60
N ASP A 156 6.30 -21.70 1.09
CA ASP A 156 6.08 -23.06 0.62
C ASP A 156 4.67 -23.57 0.99
N ALA A 157 4.22 -23.25 2.20
CA ALA A 157 2.94 -23.75 2.73
C ALA A 157 1.70 -23.06 2.15
N VAL A 158 1.78 -21.78 1.76
CA VAL A 158 0.64 -21.07 1.16
C VAL A 158 0.37 -21.55 -0.27
N LYS A 159 -0.90 -21.52 -0.66
CA LYS A 159 -1.31 -21.90 -2.03
C LYS A 159 -0.90 -20.83 -3.04
N LEU A 160 -0.95 -19.57 -2.66
CA LEU A 160 -0.63 -18.42 -3.51
C LEU A 160 -0.06 -17.27 -2.68
N VAL A 161 0.85 -16.52 -3.28
CA VAL A 161 1.38 -15.25 -2.77
C VAL A 161 0.89 -14.13 -3.66
N VAL A 162 0.37 -13.09 -3.06
CA VAL A 162 -0.10 -11.89 -3.75
C VAL A 162 0.83 -10.74 -3.46
N VAL A 163 1.31 -10.06 -4.48
CA VAL A 163 2.19 -8.88 -4.37
C VAL A 163 1.60 -7.68 -5.10
N ARG A 164 1.97 -6.46 -4.70
CA ARG A 164 1.37 -5.25 -5.26
C ARG A 164 2.12 -4.65 -6.45
N SER A 165 3.32 -5.15 -6.76
CA SER A 165 4.19 -4.65 -7.82
C SER A 165 5.15 -5.74 -8.31
N GLU A 166 5.72 -5.57 -9.50
CA GLU A 166 6.76 -6.45 -10.01
C GLU A 166 8.06 -6.32 -9.21
N SER A 167 8.33 -5.15 -8.62
CA SER A 167 9.46 -4.99 -7.70
C SER A 167 9.32 -5.86 -6.46
N LEU A 168 8.11 -5.92 -5.87
CA LEU A 168 7.81 -6.83 -4.76
C LEU A 168 7.82 -8.30 -5.18
N ARG A 169 7.39 -8.62 -6.41
CA ARG A 169 7.49 -9.99 -6.95
C ARG A 169 8.94 -10.46 -6.95
N ARG A 170 9.87 -9.65 -7.48
CA ARG A 170 11.30 -9.97 -7.46
C ARG A 170 11.81 -10.19 -6.04
N ALA A 171 11.50 -9.29 -5.12
CA ALA A 171 11.92 -9.42 -3.72
C ALA A 171 11.40 -10.71 -3.06
N VAL A 172 10.17 -11.14 -3.35
CA VAL A 172 9.60 -12.40 -2.82
C VAL A 172 10.22 -13.64 -3.49
N VAL A 173 10.58 -13.56 -4.78
CA VAL A 173 11.35 -14.62 -5.48
C VAL A 173 12.74 -14.75 -4.84
N ASP A 174 13.42 -13.65 -4.54
CA ASP A 174 14.73 -13.65 -3.87
C ASP A 174 14.68 -14.24 -2.45
N LEU A 175 13.51 -14.21 -1.80
CA LEU A 175 13.27 -14.93 -0.55
C LEU A 175 13.08 -16.45 -0.74
N GLY A 176 13.00 -16.93 -1.98
CA GLY A 176 12.87 -18.35 -2.33
C GLY A 176 11.45 -18.80 -2.65
N CYS A 177 10.52 -17.87 -2.92
CA CYS A 177 9.17 -18.24 -3.39
C CYS A 177 9.20 -18.73 -4.85
N ASP A 178 8.48 -19.81 -5.14
CA ASP A 178 8.25 -20.22 -6.52
C ASP A 178 7.49 -19.12 -7.27
N GLN A 179 8.07 -18.64 -8.36
CA GLN A 179 7.48 -17.58 -9.18
C GLN A 179 6.08 -17.91 -9.73
N ASN A 180 5.75 -19.21 -9.91
CA ASN A 180 4.45 -19.66 -10.37
C ASN A 180 3.36 -19.55 -9.28
N LYS A 181 3.75 -19.34 -8.03
CA LYS A 181 2.85 -19.10 -6.89
C LYS A 181 2.63 -17.61 -6.63
N ILE A 182 3.14 -16.70 -7.48
CA ILE A 182 3.06 -15.27 -7.24
C ILE A 182 2.14 -14.59 -8.26
N GLU A 183 1.11 -13.92 -7.77
CA GLU A 183 0.22 -13.06 -8.54
C GLU A 183 0.44 -11.60 -8.20
N VAL A 184 0.55 -10.75 -9.24
CA VAL A 184 0.62 -9.30 -9.06
C VAL A 184 -0.78 -8.71 -9.03
N GLN A 185 -1.21 -8.29 -7.85
CA GLN A 185 -2.50 -7.65 -7.59
C GLN A 185 -2.27 -6.18 -7.23
N ARG A 186 -2.44 -5.29 -8.17
CA ARG A 186 -2.23 -3.85 -7.98
C ARG A 186 -3.27 -3.24 -7.05
N THR A 187 -2.91 -2.11 -6.43
CA THR A 187 -3.87 -1.32 -5.64
C THR A 187 -4.95 -0.76 -6.54
N GLY A 188 -6.18 -0.74 -6.03
CA GLY A 188 -7.30 -0.08 -6.68
C GLY A 188 -7.55 1.33 -6.13
N ILE A 189 -7.77 2.29 -7.03
CA ILE A 189 -8.18 3.66 -6.70
C ILE A 189 -9.67 3.82 -7.05
N PRO A 190 -10.50 4.34 -6.12
CA PRO A 190 -11.91 4.60 -6.37
C PRO A 190 -12.07 5.86 -7.23
N LEU A 191 -12.04 5.70 -8.54
CA LEU A 191 -12.01 6.81 -9.50
C LEU A 191 -13.20 7.77 -9.38
N GLN A 192 -14.34 7.30 -8.88
CA GLN A 192 -15.50 8.14 -8.58
C GLN A 192 -15.24 9.15 -7.46
N GLU A 193 -14.30 8.85 -6.56
CA GLU A 193 -13.87 9.77 -5.49
C GLU A 193 -12.80 10.76 -5.98
N PHE A 194 -12.09 10.42 -7.06
CA PHE A 194 -10.98 11.19 -7.64
C PHE A 194 -11.24 11.48 -9.14
N PRO A 195 -12.35 12.16 -9.50
CA PRO A 195 -12.64 12.46 -10.89
C PRO A 195 -11.54 13.34 -11.50
N PHE A 196 -11.20 13.06 -12.73
CA PHE A 196 -10.24 13.89 -13.49
C PHE A 196 -10.77 15.30 -13.67
N ARG A 197 -9.91 16.30 -13.43
CA ARG A 197 -10.16 17.70 -13.75
C ARG A 197 -8.94 18.28 -14.45
N GLU A 198 -9.16 18.95 -15.57
CA GLU A 198 -8.07 19.70 -16.21
C GLU A 198 -7.54 20.80 -15.28
N ARG A 199 -6.24 21.03 -15.34
CA ARG A 199 -5.57 22.03 -14.52
C ARG A 199 -5.40 23.32 -15.30
N VAL A 200 -5.64 24.43 -14.60
CA VAL A 200 -5.23 25.76 -15.05
C VAL A 200 -3.94 26.08 -14.30
N PHE A 201 -2.88 26.28 -15.05
CA PHE A 201 -1.57 26.61 -14.45
C PHE A 201 -1.41 28.10 -14.28
N PRO A 202 -0.71 28.56 -13.19
CA PRO A 202 -0.60 29.96 -12.86
C PRO A 202 0.34 30.68 -13.83
N GLN A 203 -0.11 31.83 -14.36
CA GLN A 203 0.74 32.71 -15.18
C GLN A 203 1.56 33.71 -14.33
N ASN A 204 1.13 33.94 -13.09
CA ASN A 204 1.75 34.88 -12.15
C ASN A 204 2.81 34.25 -11.23
N GLY A 205 3.18 33.00 -11.46
CA GLY A 205 4.18 32.27 -10.68
C GLY A 205 3.70 31.76 -9.31
N GLU A 206 2.41 31.80 -9.01
CA GLU A 206 1.81 31.28 -7.75
C GLU A 206 1.61 29.75 -7.80
N TRP A 207 2.68 29.03 -8.02
CA TRP A 207 2.65 27.58 -8.06
C TRP A 207 2.33 26.98 -6.69
N ARG A 208 1.43 26.00 -6.67
CA ARG A 208 1.08 25.21 -5.48
C ARG A 208 1.50 23.77 -5.69
N LEU A 209 2.51 23.36 -4.93
CA LEU A 209 3.04 22.00 -4.93
C LEU A 209 2.50 21.23 -3.74
N VAL A 210 2.34 19.92 -3.86
CA VAL A 210 1.87 19.05 -2.78
C VAL A 210 2.63 17.73 -2.75
N GLN A 211 2.93 17.27 -1.55
CA GLN A 211 3.33 15.88 -1.27
C GLN A 211 2.42 15.33 -0.17
N ALA A 212 2.00 14.06 -0.28
CA ALA A 212 1.15 13.42 0.71
C ALA A 212 1.66 12.02 1.07
N GLY A 213 1.77 11.74 2.36
CA GLY A 213 2.22 10.45 2.87
C GLY A 213 2.79 10.53 4.28
N ARG A 214 3.18 9.39 4.85
CA ARG A 214 3.84 9.37 6.17
C ARG A 214 5.17 10.11 6.11
N LEU A 215 5.48 10.85 7.17
CA LEU A 215 6.76 11.59 7.27
C LEU A 215 7.88 10.66 7.77
N ILE A 216 8.34 9.79 6.86
CA ILE A 216 9.40 8.80 7.07
C ILE A 216 10.43 8.88 5.95
N GLU A 217 11.64 8.37 6.21
CA GLU A 217 12.82 8.47 5.36
C GLU A 217 12.53 8.14 3.89
N LYS A 218 11.97 6.96 3.62
CA LYS A 218 11.72 6.49 2.26
C LYS A 218 10.81 7.37 1.39
N LYS A 219 10.21 8.41 1.94
CA LYS A 219 9.35 9.36 1.19
C LYS A 219 10.13 10.51 0.57
N GLY A 220 11.45 10.59 0.79
CA GLY A 220 12.33 11.59 0.18
C GLY A 220 11.94 13.03 0.49
N LEU A 221 11.34 13.29 1.66
CA LEU A 221 10.87 14.61 2.06
C LEU A 221 11.99 15.67 2.11
N PRO A 222 13.21 15.34 2.57
CA PRO A 222 14.32 16.28 2.49
C PRO A 222 14.67 16.68 1.05
N MET A 223 14.59 15.73 0.09
CA MET A 223 14.78 16.00 -1.34
C MET A 223 13.71 16.98 -1.86
N THR A 224 12.45 16.77 -1.46
CA THR A 224 11.35 17.70 -1.79
C THR A 224 11.63 19.13 -1.29
N LEU A 225 12.05 19.29 -0.03
CA LEU A 225 12.32 20.61 0.55
C LEU A 225 13.49 21.32 -0.16
N ARG A 226 14.59 20.61 -0.47
CA ARG A 226 15.72 21.18 -1.20
C ARG A 226 15.34 21.58 -2.62
N ALA A 227 14.63 20.70 -3.33
CA ALA A 227 14.17 21.02 -4.68
C ALA A 227 13.19 22.20 -4.69
N PHE A 228 12.29 22.27 -3.70
CA PHE A 228 11.37 23.40 -3.56
C PHE A 228 12.08 24.70 -3.20
N ALA A 229 13.10 24.67 -2.34
CA ALA A 229 13.92 25.85 -2.04
C ALA A 229 14.56 26.44 -3.30
N SER A 230 15.17 25.62 -4.14
CA SER A 230 15.73 26.06 -5.42
C SER A 230 14.66 26.51 -6.42
N PHE A 231 13.47 25.90 -6.39
CA PHE A 231 12.33 26.35 -7.22
C PHE A 231 11.84 27.75 -6.81
N LEU A 232 11.86 28.08 -5.52
CA LEU A 232 11.49 29.40 -5.00
C LEU A 232 12.42 30.53 -5.46
N GLU A 233 13.67 30.27 -5.80
CA GLU A 233 14.58 31.25 -6.37
C GLU A 233 14.01 31.89 -7.66
N ARG A 234 13.27 31.09 -8.44
CA ARG A 234 12.63 31.54 -9.69
C ARG A 234 11.15 31.92 -9.48
N TYR A 235 10.43 31.24 -8.60
CA TYR A 235 8.99 31.42 -8.35
C TYR A 235 8.72 31.69 -6.88
N SER A 236 9.10 32.90 -6.41
CA SER A 236 9.08 33.32 -5.00
C SER A 236 7.70 33.27 -4.32
N ASN A 237 6.61 33.24 -5.11
CA ASN A 237 5.23 33.14 -4.62
C ASN A 237 4.71 31.69 -4.57
N ALA A 238 5.53 30.72 -4.95
CA ALA A 238 5.14 29.31 -4.85
C ALA A 238 4.94 28.88 -3.39
N THR A 239 4.12 27.85 -3.19
CA THR A 239 3.86 27.23 -1.89
C THR A 239 3.94 25.70 -1.98
N LEU A 240 4.33 25.07 -0.88
CA LEU A 240 4.38 23.61 -0.76
C LEU A 240 3.54 23.15 0.44
N THR A 241 2.68 22.17 0.21
CA THR A 241 1.95 21.47 1.28
C THR A 241 2.48 20.06 1.41
N ILE A 242 2.94 19.69 2.61
CA ILE A 242 3.36 18.32 2.95
C ILE A 242 2.35 17.74 3.94
N ALA A 243 1.39 16.95 3.42
CA ALA A 243 0.30 16.38 4.18
C ALA A 243 0.66 14.99 4.72
N GLY A 244 0.60 14.83 6.04
CA GLY A 244 0.85 13.57 6.73
C GLY A 244 1.55 13.76 8.06
N GLU A 245 1.74 12.66 8.76
CA GLU A 245 2.40 12.59 10.08
C GLU A 245 3.55 11.57 10.04
N GLY A 246 4.49 11.73 10.96
CA GLY A 246 5.59 10.79 11.14
C GLY A 246 6.74 11.36 11.96
N PRO A 247 7.73 10.52 12.27
CA PRO A 247 8.84 10.88 13.15
C PRO A 247 9.71 12.02 12.61
N LEU A 248 9.74 12.23 11.29
CA LEU A 248 10.61 13.24 10.68
C LEU A 248 10.05 14.67 10.75
N LEU A 249 8.83 14.92 11.28
CA LEU A 249 8.22 16.26 11.27
C LEU A 249 9.15 17.34 11.81
N GLY A 250 9.75 17.13 12.98
CA GLY A 250 10.64 18.11 13.59
C GLY A 250 11.90 18.39 12.76
N GLU A 251 12.49 17.35 12.17
CA GLU A 251 13.66 17.47 11.30
C GLU A 251 13.33 18.23 10.01
N LEU A 252 12.16 17.96 9.43
CA LEU A 252 11.68 18.63 8.21
C LEU A 252 11.37 20.12 8.47
N GLN A 253 10.78 20.45 9.61
CA GLN A 253 10.56 21.85 10.00
C GLN A 253 11.88 22.59 10.21
N LYS A 254 12.85 21.95 10.88
CA LYS A 254 14.21 22.51 11.03
C LYS A 254 14.88 22.73 9.67
N LEU A 255 14.82 21.75 8.77
CA LEU A 255 15.36 21.86 7.41
C LEU A 255 14.68 23.01 6.63
N ALA A 256 13.38 23.19 6.76
CA ALA A 256 12.67 24.29 6.11
C ALA A 256 13.17 25.67 6.62
N CYS A 257 13.45 25.82 7.92
CA CYS A 257 14.06 27.02 8.49
C CYS A 257 15.51 27.22 7.99
N GLU A 258 16.33 26.17 7.96
CA GLU A 258 17.71 26.23 7.43
C GLU A 258 17.74 26.67 5.97
N LEU A 259 16.77 26.22 5.17
CA LEU A 259 16.60 26.61 3.77
C LEU A 259 15.88 27.96 3.60
N ARG A 260 15.41 28.59 4.67
CA ARG A 260 14.64 29.87 4.70
C ARG A 260 13.34 29.82 3.88
N ILE A 261 12.64 28.69 3.94
CA ILE A 261 11.39 28.46 3.20
C ILE A 261 10.21 28.17 4.13
N GLU A 262 10.37 28.28 5.46
CA GLU A 262 9.35 27.94 6.46
C GLU A 262 8.02 28.68 6.25
N ASN A 263 8.05 29.90 5.73
CA ASN A 263 6.84 30.68 5.44
C ASN A 263 6.14 30.26 4.12
N ARG A 264 6.74 29.36 3.35
CA ARG A 264 6.23 28.85 2.07
C ARG A 264 5.88 27.38 2.11
N VAL A 265 6.15 26.69 3.24
CA VAL A 265 5.86 25.27 3.44
C VAL A 265 4.84 25.09 4.55
N SER A 266 3.79 24.34 4.28
CA SER A 266 2.75 23.98 5.24
C SER A 266 2.82 22.49 5.58
N PHE A 267 2.74 22.17 6.88
CA PHE A 267 2.66 20.80 7.43
C PHE A 267 1.32 20.64 8.17
N PRO A 268 0.20 20.36 7.49
CA PRO A 268 -1.12 20.28 8.12
C PRO A 268 -1.32 19.02 9.00
N GLY A 269 -0.32 18.15 9.10
CA GLY A 269 -0.46 16.87 9.82
C GLY A 269 -1.31 15.85 9.06
N PHE A 270 -1.89 14.90 9.79
CA PHE A 270 -2.84 13.95 9.22
C PHE A 270 -4.17 14.67 8.93
N ILE A 271 -4.63 14.56 7.71
CA ILE A 271 -5.87 15.19 7.23
C ILE A 271 -6.85 14.14 6.69
N SER A 272 -8.15 14.46 6.69
CA SER A 272 -9.18 13.59 6.13
C SER A 272 -8.99 13.39 4.62
N GLN A 273 -9.54 12.30 4.09
CA GLN A 273 -9.53 12.03 2.64
C GLN A 273 -10.24 13.15 1.84
N GLU A 274 -11.28 13.73 2.41
CA GLU A 274 -11.98 14.87 1.81
C GLU A 274 -11.05 16.09 1.68
N ARG A 275 -10.38 16.46 2.78
CA ARG A 275 -9.44 17.58 2.78
C ARG A 275 -8.25 17.32 1.86
N LEU A 276 -7.76 16.09 1.79
CA LEU A 276 -6.68 15.73 0.87
C LEU A 276 -7.11 15.89 -0.60
N ARG A 277 -8.35 15.49 -0.95
CA ARG A 277 -8.89 15.73 -2.29
C ARG A 277 -8.98 17.23 -2.64
N GLU A 278 -9.45 18.07 -1.70
CA GLU A 278 -9.46 19.53 -1.89
C GLU A 278 -8.06 20.06 -2.19
N ILE A 279 -7.05 19.62 -1.44
CA ILE A 279 -5.65 20.00 -1.67
C ILE A 279 -5.19 19.54 -3.05
N TYR A 280 -5.49 18.30 -3.46
CA TYR A 280 -5.15 17.84 -4.82
C TYR A 280 -5.78 18.73 -5.89
N TYR A 281 -7.06 19.09 -5.75
CA TYR A 281 -7.72 19.94 -6.75
C TYR A 281 -7.27 21.41 -6.74
N SER A 282 -6.77 21.89 -5.63
CA SER A 282 -6.21 23.25 -5.53
C SER A 282 -4.72 23.34 -5.86
N SER A 283 -4.03 22.21 -6.02
CA SER A 283 -2.61 22.14 -6.35
C SER A 283 -2.36 22.03 -7.85
N HIS A 284 -1.13 22.34 -8.27
CA HIS A 284 -0.70 22.30 -9.66
C HIS A 284 0.26 21.16 -9.97
N ILE A 285 1.06 20.72 -8.98
CA ILE A 285 2.07 19.66 -9.11
C ILE A 285 2.06 18.77 -7.87
N PHE A 286 2.17 17.47 -8.06
CA PHE A 286 2.37 16.50 -7.00
C PHE A 286 3.80 15.97 -7.00
N LEU A 287 4.45 15.99 -5.84
CA LEU A 287 5.81 15.48 -5.63
C LEU A 287 5.80 14.16 -4.89
N HIS A 288 6.62 13.20 -5.32
CA HIS A 288 6.81 11.94 -4.61
C HIS A 288 8.22 11.35 -4.82
N PRO A 289 9.28 12.06 -4.42
CA PRO A 289 10.65 11.61 -4.65
C PRO A 289 11.10 10.56 -3.62
N SER A 290 10.39 9.41 -3.61
CA SER A 290 10.72 8.30 -2.73
C SER A 290 12.14 7.78 -2.98
N GLU A 291 12.76 7.30 -1.91
CA GLU A 291 14.14 6.81 -1.90
C GLU A 291 14.26 5.55 -1.04
N THR A 292 15.32 4.80 -1.20
CA THR A 292 15.61 3.64 -0.35
C THR A 292 16.00 4.13 1.04
N GLY A 293 15.24 3.73 2.06
CA GLY A 293 15.54 4.07 3.45
C GLY A 293 16.81 3.40 3.95
N SER A 294 17.38 3.93 5.03
CA SER A 294 18.58 3.39 5.70
C SER A 294 18.39 1.94 6.17
N ASP A 295 17.15 1.52 6.41
CA ASP A 295 16.76 0.15 6.74
C ASP A 295 16.54 -0.76 5.51
N GLY A 296 16.83 -0.27 4.30
CA GLY A 296 16.57 -0.96 3.03
C GLY A 296 15.09 -0.98 2.62
N ASN A 297 14.24 -0.25 3.34
CA ASN A 297 12.81 -0.19 3.05
C ASN A 297 12.54 0.56 1.75
N GLN A 298 11.82 -0.10 0.85
CA GLN A 298 11.44 0.46 -0.45
C GLN A 298 9.95 0.79 -0.51
N GLU A 299 9.60 1.66 -1.44
CA GLU A 299 8.20 1.95 -1.76
C GLU A 299 7.66 0.90 -2.74
N GLY A 300 6.40 0.52 -2.55
CA GLY A 300 5.65 -0.15 -3.60
C GLY A 300 5.17 0.88 -4.63
N ILE A 301 3.87 0.85 -4.94
CA ILE A 301 3.24 1.91 -5.73
C ILE A 301 2.43 2.79 -4.77
N PRO A 302 2.80 4.07 -4.58
CA PRO A 302 2.18 4.95 -3.59
C PRO A 302 0.71 5.27 -3.93
N ASN A 303 -0.21 5.03 -2.99
CA ASN A 303 -1.63 5.32 -3.22
C ASN A 303 -1.89 6.81 -3.43
N SER A 304 -1.27 7.68 -2.61
CA SER A 304 -1.41 9.14 -2.73
C SER A 304 -0.96 9.68 -4.08
N MET A 305 0.08 9.08 -4.67
CA MET A 305 0.53 9.39 -6.03
C MET A 305 -0.51 8.98 -7.08
N LEU A 306 -1.06 7.77 -6.98
CA LEU A 306 -2.10 7.30 -7.89
C LEU A 306 -3.39 8.14 -7.76
N GLU A 307 -3.76 8.52 -6.53
CA GLU A 307 -4.90 9.41 -6.26
C GLU A 307 -4.67 10.79 -6.91
N ALA A 308 -3.49 11.37 -6.74
CA ALA A 308 -3.10 12.64 -7.37
C ALA A 308 -3.14 12.54 -8.90
N MET A 309 -2.54 11.50 -9.50
CA MET A 309 -2.60 11.24 -10.94
C MET A 309 -4.06 11.13 -11.44
N ALA A 310 -4.92 10.40 -10.70
CA ALA A 310 -6.33 10.25 -11.07
C ALA A 310 -7.05 11.59 -11.17
N THR A 311 -6.74 12.55 -10.26
CA THR A 311 -7.34 13.90 -10.27
C THR A 311 -6.83 14.79 -11.41
N GLY A 312 -5.81 14.38 -12.14
CA GLY A 312 -5.15 15.19 -13.18
C GLY A 312 -4.03 16.10 -12.66
N LEU A 313 -3.39 15.75 -11.53
CA LEU A 313 -2.15 16.40 -11.11
C LEU A 313 -0.96 15.84 -11.90
N PRO A 314 -0.12 16.69 -12.53
CA PRO A 314 1.20 16.30 -12.99
C PRO A 314 2.04 15.79 -11.83
N VAL A 315 2.71 14.64 -12.01
CA VAL A 315 3.48 13.98 -10.96
C VAL A 315 4.96 13.97 -11.29
N PHE A 316 5.77 14.38 -10.31
CA PHE A 316 7.23 14.28 -10.33
C PHE A 316 7.66 13.33 -9.20
N ALA A 317 8.32 12.26 -9.57
CA ALA A 317 8.71 11.19 -8.65
C ALA A 317 10.12 10.68 -8.97
N THR A 318 10.57 9.65 -8.28
CA THR A 318 11.87 9.00 -8.52
C THR A 318 11.72 7.64 -9.18
N GLN A 319 12.77 7.18 -9.85
CA GLN A 319 12.89 5.81 -10.37
C GLN A 319 13.12 4.83 -9.23
N HIS A 320 12.16 4.77 -8.28
CA HIS A 320 12.26 4.00 -7.05
C HIS A 320 11.17 2.93 -6.94
N GLY A 321 11.55 1.73 -6.51
CA GLY A 321 10.63 0.65 -6.16
C GLY A 321 9.62 0.31 -7.26
N GLY A 322 8.33 0.40 -6.94
CA GLY A 322 7.23 0.17 -7.89
C GLY A 322 6.75 1.41 -8.64
N ILE A 323 7.31 2.60 -8.40
CA ILE A 323 6.86 3.86 -9.02
C ILE A 323 6.94 3.80 -10.56
N PRO A 324 8.01 3.26 -11.19
CA PRO A 324 8.11 3.13 -12.64
C PRO A 324 7.07 2.21 -13.28
N GLU A 325 6.34 1.42 -12.48
CA GLU A 325 5.23 0.60 -12.99
C GLU A 325 3.93 1.41 -13.18
N ALA A 326 3.85 2.58 -12.57
CA ALA A 326 2.70 3.49 -12.66
C ALA A 326 2.96 4.69 -13.56
N ILE A 327 4.23 5.08 -13.73
CA ILE A 327 4.65 6.27 -14.48
C ILE A 327 5.56 5.87 -15.64
N GLU A 328 5.17 6.26 -16.82
CA GLU A 328 6.02 6.29 -18.01
C GLU A 328 6.70 7.66 -18.09
N ASN A 329 8.03 7.67 -17.91
CA ASN A 329 8.82 8.90 -17.78
C ASN A 329 8.67 9.84 -18.99
N GLY A 330 8.37 11.11 -18.73
CA GLY A 330 8.15 12.15 -19.75
C GLY A 330 6.78 12.06 -20.44
N ILE A 331 5.96 11.05 -20.14
CA ILE A 331 4.64 10.85 -20.79
C ILE A 331 3.51 10.97 -19.77
N SER A 332 3.53 10.18 -18.70
CA SER A 332 2.47 10.16 -17.66
C SER A 332 2.91 10.69 -16.32
N GLY A 333 4.13 11.17 -16.23
CA GLY A 333 4.81 11.77 -15.10
C GLY A 333 6.29 11.96 -15.39
N VAL A 334 7.03 12.60 -14.51
CA VAL A 334 8.48 12.74 -14.61
C VAL A 334 9.15 11.88 -13.54
N LEU A 335 10.15 11.09 -13.94
CA LEU A 335 10.96 10.26 -13.06
C LEU A 335 12.40 10.76 -13.06
N VAL A 336 12.93 11.07 -11.87
CA VAL A 336 14.32 11.46 -11.64
C VAL A 336 15.05 10.41 -10.81
N ALA A 337 16.37 10.50 -10.69
CA ALA A 337 17.14 9.60 -9.83
C ALA A 337 16.85 9.87 -8.34
N GLU A 338 16.96 8.81 -7.51
CA GLU A 338 16.93 8.95 -6.04
C GLU A 338 18.06 9.91 -5.58
N HIS A 339 17.84 10.62 -4.47
CA HIS A 339 18.79 11.52 -3.86
C HIS A 339 19.31 12.66 -4.77
N ASN A 340 18.61 12.98 -5.86
CA ASN A 340 19.02 13.99 -6.84
C ASN A 340 18.03 15.19 -6.87
N ASP A 341 18.09 16.00 -5.82
CA ASP A 341 17.25 17.21 -5.70
C ASP A 341 17.52 18.24 -6.83
N LYS A 342 18.73 18.28 -7.39
CA LYS A 342 19.06 19.15 -8.52
C LYS A 342 18.36 18.73 -9.81
N GLU A 343 18.27 17.43 -10.06
CA GLU A 343 17.55 16.89 -11.22
C GLU A 343 16.04 17.14 -11.06
N LEU A 344 15.49 16.93 -9.85
CA LEU A 344 14.10 17.24 -9.55
C LEU A 344 13.80 18.73 -9.76
N THR A 345 14.67 19.62 -9.27
CA THR A 345 14.55 21.07 -9.48
C THR A 345 14.54 21.41 -10.96
N ARG A 346 15.48 20.88 -11.73
CA ARG A 346 15.57 21.15 -13.18
C ARG A 346 14.30 20.69 -13.88
N ALA A 347 13.86 19.46 -13.61
CA ALA A 347 12.65 18.89 -14.20
C ALA A 347 11.40 19.75 -13.88
N LEU A 348 11.29 20.27 -12.66
CA LEU A 348 10.22 21.19 -12.28
C LEU A 348 10.29 22.50 -13.05
N LEU A 349 11.49 23.15 -13.08
CA LEU A 349 11.68 24.42 -13.74
C LEU A 349 11.45 24.36 -15.26
N ASP A 350 11.86 23.26 -15.90
CA ASP A 350 11.64 23.04 -17.33
C ASP A 350 10.13 22.83 -17.61
N ALA A 351 9.47 21.98 -16.84
CA ALA A 351 8.08 21.63 -17.07
C ALA A 351 7.09 22.79 -16.85
N VAL A 352 7.34 23.67 -15.88
CA VAL A 352 6.44 24.82 -15.62
C VAL A 352 6.50 25.90 -16.70
N GLN A 353 7.46 25.82 -17.63
CA GLN A 353 7.55 26.70 -18.78
C GLN A 353 6.69 26.20 -19.95
N ASP A 354 6.22 24.95 -19.91
CA ASP A 354 5.39 24.32 -20.94
C ASP A 354 4.07 23.81 -20.34
N PRO A 355 3.03 24.65 -20.27
CA PRO A 355 1.70 24.25 -19.77
C PRO A 355 1.04 23.14 -20.57
N ASP A 356 1.33 23.03 -21.87
CA ASP A 356 0.78 22.00 -22.74
C ASP A 356 1.40 20.63 -22.40
N PHE A 357 2.70 20.60 -22.16
CA PHE A 357 3.40 19.41 -21.65
C PHE A 357 2.81 18.95 -20.32
N LEU A 358 2.63 19.86 -19.34
CA LEU A 358 2.02 19.53 -18.04
C LEU A 358 0.60 18.99 -18.20
N SER A 359 -0.23 19.61 -19.05
CA SER A 359 -1.61 19.17 -19.31
C SER A 359 -1.65 17.81 -20.00
N GLY A 360 -0.78 17.58 -20.97
CA GLY A 360 -0.65 16.30 -21.68
C GLY A 360 -0.24 15.18 -20.74
N MET A 361 0.77 15.42 -19.93
CA MET A 361 1.28 14.50 -18.91
C MET A 361 0.20 14.15 -17.86
N ALA A 362 -0.54 15.14 -17.38
CA ALA A 362 -1.63 14.94 -16.43
C ALA A 362 -2.74 14.05 -16.98
N ARG A 363 -3.16 14.26 -18.23
CA ARG A 363 -4.14 13.39 -18.92
C ARG A 363 -3.63 11.96 -19.05
N LYS A 364 -2.40 11.78 -19.50
CA LYS A 364 -1.77 10.45 -19.66
C LYS A 364 -1.61 9.75 -18.32
N GLY A 365 -1.26 10.47 -17.25
CA GLY A 365 -1.21 9.95 -15.90
C GLY A 365 -2.58 9.45 -15.41
N ALA A 366 -3.63 10.23 -15.59
CA ALA A 366 -4.99 9.82 -15.24
C ALA A 366 -5.49 8.62 -16.07
N GLU A 367 -5.16 8.56 -17.37
CA GLU A 367 -5.46 7.41 -18.23
C GLU A 367 -4.76 6.14 -17.75
N ALA A 368 -3.48 6.23 -17.37
CA ALA A 368 -2.71 5.12 -16.83
C ALA A 368 -3.34 4.57 -15.53
N VAL A 369 -3.75 5.46 -14.63
CA VAL A 369 -4.44 5.05 -13.38
C VAL A 369 -5.80 4.41 -13.70
N ARG A 370 -6.58 5.00 -14.58
CA ARG A 370 -7.90 4.45 -14.99
C ARG A 370 -7.76 3.04 -15.57
N LYS A 371 -6.76 2.81 -16.41
CA LYS A 371 -6.52 1.52 -17.06
C LYS A 371 -6.00 0.45 -16.11
N ASN A 372 -5.04 0.81 -15.24
CA ASN A 372 -4.26 -0.18 -14.51
C ASN A 372 -4.58 -0.25 -13.01
N PHE A 373 -5.23 0.78 -12.45
CA PHE A 373 -5.44 0.93 -11.00
C PHE A 373 -6.90 1.23 -10.63
N ASN A 374 -7.86 0.97 -11.51
CA ASN A 374 -9.28 1.12 -11.18
C ASN A 374 -9.70 0.12 -10.11
N LEU A 375 -10.29 0.57 -9.01
CA LEU A 375 -10.67 -0.26 -7.86
C LEU A 375 -11.60 -1.41 -8.25
N ALA A 376 -12.65 -1.15 -9.03
CA ALA A 376 -13.60 -2.18 -9.43
C ALA A 376 -12.96 -3.24 -10.34
N ALA A 377 -12.04 -2.84 -11.23
CA ALA A 377 -11.30 -3.77 -12.06
C ALA A 377 -10.31 -4.62 -11.24
N GLN A 378 -9.60 -3.99 -10.30
CA GLN A 378 -8.67 -4.71 -9.42
C GLN A 378 -9.41 -5.65 -8.45
N ALA A 379 -10.59 -5.26 -7.95
CA ALA A 379 -11.43 -6.15 -7.13
C ALA A 379 -11.87 -7.39 -7.92
N ARG A 380 -12.33 -7.21 -9.16
CA ARG A 380 -12.70 -8.36 -10.03
C ARG A 380 -11.53 -9.31 -10.27
N ARG A 381 -10.32 -8.79 -10.56
CA ARG A 381 -9.12 -9.63 -10.71
C ARG A 381 -8.82 -10.44 -9.46
N LEU A 382 -8.94 -9.82 -8.28
CA LEU A 382 -8.73 -10.51 -7.01
C LEU A 382 -9.80 -11.59 -6.77
N GLU A 383 -11.06 -11.32 -7.14
CA GLU A 383 -12.14 -12.30 -7.07
C GLU A 383 -11.91 -13.48 -8.02
N ASP A 384 -11.39 -13.24 -9.23
CA ASP A 384 -11.00 -14.32 -10.16
C ASP A 384 -9.92 -15.21 -9.54
N VAL A 385 -8.92 -14.61 -8.87
CA VAL A 385 -7.90 -15.33 -8.11
C VAL A 385 -8.55 -16.17 -7.00
N TYR A 386 -9.44 -15.60 -6.21
CA TYR A 386 -10.12 -16.32 -5.13
C TYR A 386 -10.95 -17.49 -5.65
N LEU A 387 -11.78 -17.26 -6.68
CA LEU A 387 -12.64 -18.27 -7.26
C LEU A 387 -11.83 -19.43 -7.85
N ARG A 388 -10.73 -19.14 -8.55
CA ARG A 388 -9.79 -20.14 -9.05
C ARG A 388 -9.18 -20.97 -7.90
N MET A 389 -8.81 -20.34 -6.79
CA MET A 389 -8.23 -21.04 -5.63
C MET A 389 -9.26 -21.93 -4.90
N ILE A 390 -10.53 -21.59 -4.94
CA ILE A 390 -11.63 -22.38 -4.33
C ILE A 390 -12.12 -23.49 -5.29
N GLY A 391 -11.66 -23.52 -6.54
CA GLY A 391 -12.11 -24.46 -7.55
C GLY A 391 -13.48 -24.11 -8.17
N ARG A 392 -13.83 -22.82 -8.16
CA ARG A 392 -15.03 -22.25 -8.80
C ARG A 392 -14.69 -21.26 -9.93
N GLY A 393 -13.44 -21.20 -10.37
CA GLY A 393 -13.02 -20.40 -11.52
C GLY A 393 -13.29 -21.16 -12.81
N ASP A 394 -13.78 -20.46 -13.85
CA ASP A 394 -13.94 -20.97 -15.21
C ASP A 394 -12.58 -21.34 -15.83
#